data_abcd0c7420067becf0d08cb847f49250
#
_entry.id   abcd0c7420067becf0d08cb847f49250
#
_cell.length_a   1.000
_cell.length_b   1.000
_cell.length_c   1.000
_cell.angle_alpha   90.00
_cell.angle_beta   90.00
_cell.angle_gamma   90.00
#
_symmetry.space_group_name_H-M   'P 1'
#
loop_
_entity.id
_entity.type
_entity.pdbx_description
1 polymer ?
#
loop_
_entity_poly.entity_id
_entity_poly.type
_entity_poly.pdbx_seq_one_letter_code
_entity_poly.pdbx_strand_id
1 'polypeptide(L)'
;MKKILYCMFIGALLSGESNAQTNNSWMELLSADKNHIATRTYTQETGVAWQDKIDYYDGLGRLEQSVLRYSHNNNNNMVMYQEYDPQGRTSREWLPVIFPNNGGKFILPDVVKTKATATYGDNAPYSRPVYEASPLDRMLEQYGPGQDW
;
A
#
# COMPACT_ATOMS: atom_id res chain seq x y z
N MET A 1 -19.06 12.59 -5.72
CA MET A 1 -17.93 13.54 -5.76
C MET A 1 -16.75 12.87 -5.07
N LYS A 2 -15.73 12.48 -5.84
CA LYS A 2 -14.52 11.84 -5.29
C LYS A 2 -13.61 12.95 -4.75
N LYS A 3 -13.29 12.92 -3.47
CA LYS A 3 -12.32 13.86 -2.87
C LYS A 3 -10.94 13.17 -2.88
N ILE A 4 -10.05 13.69 -3.70
CA ILE A 4 -8.63 13.32 -3.69
C ILE A 4 -7.96 14.25 -2.70
N LEU A 5 -7.41 13.69 -1.62
CA LEU A 5 -6.64 14.46 -0.65
C LEU A 5 -5.17 14.32 -0.99
N TYR A 6 -4.54 15.44 -1.40
CA TYR A 6 -3.11 15.50 -1.67
C TYR A 6 -2.39 15.93 -0.39
N CYS A 7 -1.59 15.06 0.20
CA CYS A 7 -0.62 15.44 1.23
C CYS A 7 0.77 15.56 0.61
N MET A 8 1.22 16.80 0.42
CA MET A 8 2.60 17.11 0.07
C MET A 8 3.35 17.50 1.34
N PHE A 9 4.28 16.68 1.79
CA PHE A 9 5.27 17.08 2.77
C PHE A 9 6.52 17.54 2.03
N ILE A 10 6.74 18.86 2.01
CA ILE A 10 7.99 19.47 1.55
C ILE A 10 8.71 19.96 2.78
N GLY A 11 9.78 19.28 3.16
CA GLY A 11 10.79 19.84 4.02
C GLY A 11 11.82 20.59 3.16
N ALA A 12 11.71 21.90 3.04
CA ALA A 12 12.75 22.72 2.47
C ALA A 12 12.82 24.07 3.19
N LEU A 13 13.91 24.28 3.87
CA LEU A 13 14.42 25.61 4.19
C LEU A 13 15.45 25.96 3.11
N LEU A 14 15.18 26.99 2.34
CA LEU A 14 16.05 28.09 1.90
C LEU A 14 15.58 28.68 0.56
N SER A 15 15.39 29.97 0.61
CA SER A 15 15.17 30.99 -0.41
C SER A 15 15.70 30.67 -1.81
N GLY A 16 14.79 30.47 -2.74
CA GLY A 16 14.95 30.48 -4.16
C GLY A 16 13.54 30.32 -4.75
N GLU A 17 13.13 31.24 -5.61
CA GLU A 17 11.87 31.15 -6.32
C GLU A 17 11.86 29.85 -7.15
N SER A 18 11.39 28.78 -6.57
CA SER A 18 11.11 27.55 -7.30
C SER A 18 9.65 27.57 -7.72
N ASN A 19 9.40 27.80 -8.99
CA ASN A 19 8.18 27.41 -9.65
C ASN A 19 8.06 25.87 -9.52
N ALA A 20 7.56 25.42 -8.39
CA ALA A 20 7.19 24.02 -8.19
C ALA A 20 5.90 23.73 -8.96
N GLN A 21 5.95 23.82 -10.28
CA GLN A 21 5.02 23.12 -11.14
C GLN A 21 5.39 21.63 -11.02
N THR A 22 4.93 20.98 -9.97
CA THR A 22 5.01 19.53 -9.86
C THR A 22 4.13 18.95 -10.97
N ASN A 23 4.80 18.44 -12.00
CA ASN A 23 4.18 17.65 -13.04
C ASN A 23 3.71 16.33 -12.39
N ASN A 24 2.49 16.32 -11.84
CA ASN A 24 1.86 15.18 -11.17
C ASN A 24 1.35 14.12 -12.16
N SER A 25 1.90 14.07 -13.36
CA SER A 25 1.48 13.16 -14.42
C SER A 25 1.49 11.68 -14.02
N TRP A 26 2.32 11.30 -13.03
CA TRP A 26 2.35 9.92 -12.52
C TRP A 26 1.11 9.55 -11.70
N MET A 27 0.41 10.54 -11.11
CA MET A 27 -0.83 10.32 -10.36
C MET A 27 -2.02 10.05 -11.27
N GLU A 28 -2.00 10.53 -12.51
CA GLU A 28 -3.04 10.26 -13.51
C GLU A 28 -3.07 8.79 -13.94
N LEU A 29 -1.98 8.06 -13.68
CA LEU A 29 -1.85 6.64 -13.99
C LEU A 29 -2.47 5.74 -12.92
N LEU A 30 -2.86 6.28 -11.76
CA LEU A 30 -3.42 5.50 -10.65
C LEU A 30 -4.86 5.05 -10.94
N SER A 31 -5.35 4.10 -10.15
CA SER A 31 -6.72 3.58 -10.28
C SER A 31 -7.73 4.64 -9.85
N ALA A 32 -8.38 5.29 -10.81
CA ALA A 32 -9.32 6.39 -10.57
C ALA A 32 -10.63 5.93 -9.91
N ASP A 33 -10.93 4.65 -9.94
CA ASP A 33 -12.13 4.02 -9.36
C ASP A 33 -11.95 3.66 -7.88
N LYS A 34 -10.72 3.78 -7.34
CA LYS A 34 -10.39 3.49 -5.93
C LYS A 34 -10.04 4.76 -5.17
N ASN A 35 -10.46 4.81 -3.90
CA ASN A 35 -10.00 5.86 -2.99
C ASN A 35 -8.53 5.59 -2.67
N HIS A 36 -7.67 6.60 -2.80
CA HIS A 36 -6.25 6.43 -2.52
C HIS A 36 -5.59 7.72 -2.01
N ILE A 37 -4.49 7.55 -1.31
CA ILE A 37 -3.55 8.60 -0.95
C ILE A 37 -2.22 8.23 -1.58
N ALA A 38 -1.65 9.15 -2.38
CA ALA A 38 -0.36 8.96 -3.00
C ALA A 38 0.64 9.96 -2.43
N THR A 39 1.80 9.44 -1.98
CA THR A 39 2.86 10.23 -1.37
C THR A 39 4.15 9.97 -2.13
N ARG A 40 4.84 11.04 -2.55
CA ARG A 40 6.20 10.96 -3.09
C ARG A 40 7.20 11.52 -2.10
N THR A 41 8.20 10.73 -1.76
CA THR A 41 9.33 11.13 -0.93
C THR A 41 10.59 11.18 -1.78
N TYR A 42 11.24 12.33 -1.81
CA TYR A 42 12.54 12.46 -2.45
C TYR A 42 13.63 12.05 -1.45
N THR A 43 14.49 11.11 -1.87
CA THR A 43 15.59 10.58 -1.04
C THR A 43 16.92 11.29 -1.29
N GLN A 44 16.95 12.20 -2.27
CA GLN A 44 18.09 13.03 -2.60
C GLN A 44 17.64 14.46 -2.92
N GLU A 45 18.43 15.45 -2.56
CA GLU A 45 18.18 16.89 -2.84
C GLU A 45 18.05 17.19 -4.33
N THR A 46 18.71 16.42 -5.18
CA THR A 46 18.66 16.55 -6.64
C THR A 46 17.32 16.19 -7.26
N GLY A 47 16.41 15.59 -6.48
CA GLY A 47 15.09 15.13 -6.95
C GLY A 47 15.14 13.92 -7.90
N VAL A 48 16.30 13.33 -8.14
CA VAL A 48 16.48 12.20 -9.06
C VAL A 48 16.03 10.89 -8.43
N ALA A 49 16.30 10.72 -7.12
CA ALA A 49 15.88 9.52 -6.38
C ALA A 49 14.63 9.81 -5.55
N TRP A 50 13.60 8.99 -5.74
CA TRP A 50 12.33 9.12 -5.04
C TRP A 50 11.71 7.76 -4.74
N GLN A 51 10.80 7.76 -3.79
CA GLN A 51 9.92 6.66 -3.43
C GLN A 51 8.47 7.15 -3.44
N ASP A 52 7.61 6.44 -4.15
CA ASP A 52 6.17 6.64 -4.06
C ASP A 52 5.55 5.57 -3.18
N LYS A 53 4.67 6.00 -2.30
CA LYS A 53 3.76 5.14 -1.54
C LYS A 53 2.33 5.48 -1.94
N ILE A 54 1.58 4.50 -2.41
CA ILE A 54 0.19 4.63 -2.76
C ILE A 54 -0.62 3.72 -1.84
N ASP A 55 -1.43 4.31 -0.99
CA ASP A 55 -2.32 3.62 -0.07
C ASP A 55 -3.73 3.64 -0.63
N TYR A 56 -4.28 2.47 -0.94
CA TYR A 56 -5.65 2.28 -1.42
C TYR A 56 -6.56 1.91 -0.27
N TYR A 57 -7.74 2.53 -0.25
CA TYR A 57 -8.72 2.38 0.81
C TYR A 57 -10.03 1.80 0.27
N ASP A 58 -10.67 0.99 1.09
CA ASP A 58 -12.00 0.48 0.81
C ASP A 58 -13.09 1.55 0.94
N GLY A 59 -14.35 1.17 0.73
CA GLY A 59 -15.49 2.08 0.84
C GLY A 59 -15.75 2.64 2.24
N LEU A 60 -15.14 2.04 3.28
CA LEU A 60 -15.23 2.47 4.68
C LEU A 60 -14.01 3.28 5.12
N GLY A 61 -13.04 3.52 4.24
CA GLY A 61 -11.81 4.25 4.55
C GLY A 61 -10.74 3.43 5.27
N ARG A 62 -10.83 2.09 5.23
CA ARG A 62 -9.81 1.19 5.78
C ARG A 62 -8.76 0.90 4.71
N LEU A 63 -7.49 0.81 5.12
CA LEU A 63 -6.39 0.50 4.22
C LEU A 63 -6.54 -0.93 3.66
N GLU A 64 -6.74 -1.05 2.36
CA GLU A 64 -6.88 -2.35 1.68
C GLU A 64 -5.55 -2.81 1.06
N GLN A 65 -4.83 -1.89 0.42
CA GLN A 65 -3.58 -2.21 -0.27
C GLN A 65 -2.60 -1.05 -0.22
N SER A 66 -1.31 -1.34 0.03
CA SER A 66 -0.21 -0.38 -0.14
C SER A 66 0.69 -0.81 -1.28
N VAL A 67 1.03 0.13 -2.16
CA VAL A 67 1.95 -0.06 -3.28
C VAL A 67 3.15 0.86 -3.10
N LEU A 68 4.35 0.27 -3.04
CA LEU A 68 5.61 1.01 -2.98
C LEU A 68 6.33 0.94 -4.33
N ARG A 69 6.76 2.10 -4.83
CA ARG A 69 7.52 2.29 -6.06
C ARG A 69 8.80 3.04 -5.78
N TYR A 70 9.86 2.72 -6.47
CA TYR A 70 11.16 3.37 -6.32
C TYR A 70 11.71 3.83 -7.67
N SER A 71 12.32 5.02 -7.72
CA SER A 71 12.89 5.59 -8.95
C SER A 71 14.00 4.75 -9.58
N HIS A 72 14.75 4.03 -8.77
CA HIS A 72 15.94 3.26 -9.18
C HIS A 72 15.77 1.74 -9.11
N ASN A 73 14.57 1.25 -8.83
CA ASN A 73 14.31 -0.18 -8.78
C ASN A 73 13.57 -0.63 -10.05
N ASN A 74 14.32 -0.97 -11.05
CA ASN A 74 14.01 -1.76 -12.26
C ASN A 74 12.54 -2.14 -12.48
N ASN A 75 11.63 -1.15 -12.53
CA ASN A 75 10.24 -1.35 -12.90
C ASN A 75 9.43 -2.34 -12.05
N ASN A 76 9.76 -2.52 -10.77
CA ASN A 76 8.98 -3.36 -9.87
C ASN A 76 8.28 -2.55 -8.79
N ASN A 77 7.08 -3.00 -8.43
CA ASN A 77 6.32 -2.48 -7.31
C ASN A 77 6.27 -3.54 -6.20
N MET A 78 6.45 -3.11 -4.95
CA MET A 78 6.15 -3.95 -3.79
C MET A 78 4.71 -3.68 -3.37
N VAL A 79 3.93 -4.75 -3.22
CA VAL A 79 2.51 -4.68 -2.86
C VAL A 79 2.28 -5.41 -1.56
N MET A 80 1.63 -4.73 -0.63
CA MET A 80 1.12 -5.25 0.64
C MET A 80 -0.40 -5.21 0.60
N TYR A 81 -1.04 -6.26 1.08
CA TYR A 81 -2.49 -6.40 1.06
C TYR A 81 -3.01 -6.91 2.41
N GLN A 82 -4.14 -6.36 2.85
CA GLN A 82 -4.79 -6.82 4.08
C GLN A 82 -6.29 -7.00 3.89
N GLU A 83 -6.84 -7.91 4.69
CA GLU A 83 -8.26 -8.26 4.70
C GLU A 83 -8.89 -7.90 6.03
N TYR A 84 -10.19 -7.65 5.97
CA TYR A 84 -11.01 -7.33 7.13
C TYR A 84 -12.12 -8.36 7.32
N ASP A 85 -12.49 -8.59 8.56
CA ASP A 85 -13.67 -9.37 8.92
C ASP A 85 -14.96 -8.53 8.78
N PRO A 86 -16.15 -9.15 8.92
CA PRO A 86 -17.42 -8.43 8.86
C PRO A 86 -17.58 -7.35 9.92
N GLN A 87 -16.83 -7.43 11.03
CA GLN A 87 -16.81 -6.44 12.10
C GLN A 87 -15.88 -5.26 11.80
N GLY A 88 -15.09 -5.36 10.72
CA GLY A 88 -14.16 -4.32 10.31
C GLY A 88 -12.76 -4.42 10.93
N ARG A 89 -12.45 -5.52 11.62
CA ARG A 89 -11.13 -5.79 12.20
C ARG A 89 -10.23 -6.45 11.17
N THR A 90 -8.92 -6.21 11.23
CA THR A 90 -7.95 -6.89 10.37
C THR A 90 -8.05 -8.41 10.58
N SER A 91 -8.30 -9.16 9.53
CA SER A 91 -8.41 -10.63 9.58
C SER A 91 -7.16 -11.32 9.04
N ARG A 92 -6.49 -10.74 8.05
CA ARG A 92 -5.24 -11.23 7.48
C ARG A 92 -4.39 -10.08 6.95
N GLU A 93 -3.10 -10.18 7.21
CA GLU A 93 -2.08 -9.30 6.62
C GLU A 93 -1.14 -10.16 5.78
N TRP A 94 -1.22 -9.98 4.46
CA TRP A 94 -0.45 -10.77 3.50
C TRP A 94 0.98 -10.28 3.41
N LEU A 95 1.92 -11.22 3.30
CA LEU A 95 3.33 -10.91 3.08
C LEU A 95 3.52 -10.09 1.79
N PRO A 96 4.48 -9.15 1.78
CA PRO A 96 4.75 -8.31 0.63
C PRO A 96 5.11 -9.12 -0.61
N VAL A 97 4.56 -8.76 -1.76
CA VAL A 97 4.89 -9.40 -3.04
C VAL A 97 5.35 -8.39 -4.07
N ILE A 98 6.24 -8.83 -4.93
CA ILE A 98 6.80 -8.01 -6.01
C ILE A 98 6.01 -8.25 -7.29
N PHE A 99 5.54 -7.15 -7.88
CA PHE A 99 4.87 -7.13 -9.19
C PHE A 99 5.65 -6.28 -10.19
N PRO A 100 5.56 -6.57 -11.49
CA PRO A 100 6.02 -5.65 -12.51
C PRO A 100 5.34 -4.29 -12.36
N ASN A 101 6.05 -3.23 -12.70
CA ASN A 101 5.52 -1.86 -12.59
C ASN A 101 4.27 -1.69 -13.45
N ASN A 102 3.16 -1.41 -12.79
CA ASN A 102 1.87 -1.11 -13.40
C ASN A 102 1.48 0.38 -13.22
N GLY A 103 2.44 1.25 -12.93
CA GLY A 103 2.17 2.65 -12.62
C GLY A 103 1.71 2.91 -11.19
N GLY A 104 1.73 1.89 -10.31
CA GLY A 104 1.21 1.99 -8.94
C GLY A 104 -0.29 1.73 -8.83
N LYS A 105 -0.93 1.17 -9.86
CA LYS A 105 -2.36 0.86 -9.87
C LYS A 105 -2.70 -0.21 -8.83
N PHE A 106 -3.93 -0.16 -8.36
CA PHE A 106 -4.52 -1.21 -7.53
C PHE A 106 -4.49 -2.57 -8.24
N ILE A 107 -4.10 -3.60 -7.52
CA ILE A 107 -4.08 -4.98 -8.00
C ILE A 107 -5.21 -5.76 -7.33
N LEU A 108 -5.94 -6.53 -8.11
CA LEU A 108 -7.08 -7.31 -7.58
C LEU A 108 -6.60 -8.25 -6.47
N PRO A 109 -7.36 -8.37 -5.36
CA PRO A 109 -7.00 -9.18 -4.20
C PRO A 109 -6.60 -10.62 -4.55
N ASP A 110 -7.36 -11.29 -5.41
CA ASP A 110 -7.09 -12.68 -5.78
C ASP A 110 -5.75 -12.85 -6.53
N VAL A 111 -5.35 -11.83 -7.31
CA VAL A 111 -4.06 -11.81 -8.00
C VAL A 111 -2.91 -11.66 -6.99
N VAL A 112 -3.08 -10.79 -5.97
CA VAL A 112 -2.10 -10.63 -4.90
C VAL A 112 -1.95 -11.91 -4.09
N LYS A 113 -3.06 -12.54 -3.68
CA LYS A 113 -3.08 -13.79 -2.91
C LYS A 113 -2.40 -14.93 -3.67
N THR A 114 -2.78 -15.14 -4.93
CA THR A 114 -2.17 -16.16 -5.78
C THR A 114 -0.68 -15.94 -5.94
N LYS A 115 -0.26 -14.70 -6.15
CA LYS A 115 1.15 -14.35 -6.27
C LYS A 115 1.90 -14.58 -4.96
N ALA A 116 1.31 -14.24 -3.81
CA ALA A 116 1.89 -14.47 -2.49
C ALA A 116 2.10 -15.96 -2.24
N THR A 117 1.07 -16.79 -2.43
CA THR A 117 1.15 -18.25 -2.32
C THR A 117 2.26 -18.83 -3.20
N ALA A 118 2.35 -18.40 -4.47
CA ALA A 118 3.38 -18.86 -5.39
C ALA A 118 4.79 -18.37 -4.99
N THR A 119 4.92 -17.14 -4.48
CA THR A 119 6.22 -16.55 -4.14
C THR A 119 6.83 -17.21 -2.91
N TYR A 120 6.00 -17.48 -1.90
CA TYR A 120 6.46 -18.04 -0.61
C TYR A 120 6.37 -19.56 -0.55
N GLY A 121 5.74 -20.21 -1.54
CA GLY A 121 5.55 -21.66 -1.55
C GLY A 121 4.68 -22.19 -0.40
N ASP A 122 3.84 -21.33 0.15
CA ASP A 122 3.00 -21.59 1.31
C ASP A 122 1.55 -21.18 1.02
N ASN A 123 0.57 -21.92 1.54
CA ASN A 123 -0.85 -21.62 1.34
C ASN A 123 -1.39 -20.57 2.33
N ALA A 124 -0.62 -20.24 3.37
CA ALA A 124 -0.96 -19.23 4.37
C ALA A 124 0.14 -18.15 4.53
N PRO A 125 0.61 -17.48 3.44
CA PRO A 125 1.66 -16.46 3.52
C PRO A 125 1.09 -15.14 4.06
N TYR A 126 0.43 -15.20 5.22
CA TYR A 126 -0.18 -14.06 5.90
C TYR A 126 -0.17 -14.25 7.41
N SER A 127 -0.10 -13.16 8.16
CA SER A 127 -0.36 -13.16 9.59
C SER A 127 -1.87 -13.07 9.87
N ARG A 128 -2.31 -13.68 10.97
CA ARG A 128 -3.71 -13.74 11.35
C ARG A 128 -3.91 -13.48 12.84
N PRO A 129 -4.54 -12.38 13.24
CA PRO A 129 -5.01 -12.18 14.61
C PRO A 129 -6.28 -12.99 14.89
N VAL A 130 -6.43 -13.43 16.13
CA VAL A 130 -7.66 -14.03 16.67
C VAL A 130 -8.22 -13.11 17.73
N TYR A 131 -9.45 -12.71 17.57
CA TYR A 131 -10.13 -11.81 18.48
C TYR A 131 -11.13 -12.55 19.37
N GLU A 132 -11.37 -12.01 20.54
CA GLU A 132 -12.47 -12.48 21.39
C GLU A 132 -13.84 -12.25 20.73
N ALA A 133 -14.82 -13.00 21.17
CA ALA A 133 -16.19 -12.89 20.66
C ALA A 133 -16.98 -11.73 21.32
N SER A 134 -16.34 -10.91 22.15
CA SER A 134 -16.98 -9.79 22.83
C SER A 134 -16.86 -8.47 22.03
N PRO A 135 -17.73 -7.48 22.27
CA PRO A 135 -17.62 -6.16 21.63
C PRO A 135 -16.37 -5.35 21.99
N LEU A 136 -15.52 -5.86 22.89
CA LEU A 136 -14.27 -5.20 23.27
C LEU A 136 -13.15 -5.42 22.27
N ASP A 137 -13.33 -6.36 21.31
CA ASP A 137 -12.42 -6.64 20.21
C ASP A 137 -10.96 -6.88 20.64
N ARG A 138 -10.76 -7.47 21.83
CA ARG A 138 -9.40 -7.77 22.30
C ARG A 138 -8.78 -8.90 21.48
N MET A 139 -7.53 -8.71 21.08
CA MET A 139 -6.74 -9.75 20.44
C MET A 139 -6.36 -10.81 21.50
N LEU A 140 -6.71 -12.06 21.25
CA LEU A 140 -6.38 -13.20 22.09
C LEU A 140 -5.08 -13.87 21.65
N GLU A 141 -4.90 -13.99 20.33
CA GLU A 141 -3.77 -14.69 19.72
C GLU A 141 -3.34 -13.98 18.45
N GLN A 142 -2.07 -14.12 18.07
CA GLN A 142 -1.50 -13.66 16.82
C GLN A 142 -0.71 -14.80 16.18
N TYR A 143 -1.16 -15.27 15.04
CA TYR A 143 -0.42 -16.25 14.25
C TYR A 143 0.48 -15.53 13.25
N GLY A 144 1.74 -16.00 13.15
CA GLY A 144 2.69 -15.55 12.14
C GLY A 144 2.34 -16.07 10.73
N PRO A 145 3.06 -15.60 9.68
CA PRO A 145 2.89 -16.12 8.33
C PRO A 145 3.37 -17.56 8.23
N GLY A 146 2.58 -18.41 7.55
CA GLY A 146 2.91 -19.80 7.27
C GLY A 146 1.86 -20.79 7.79
N GLN A 147 1.86 -21.99 7.21
CA GLN A 147 0.95 -23.08 7.61
C GLN A 147 1.32 -23.75 8.93
N ASP A 148 2.56 -23.58 9.40
CA ASP A 148 3.08 -24.27 10.57
C ASP A 148 2.74 -23.56 11.91
N TRP A 149 1.90 -22.52 11.87
CA TRP A 149 1.45 -21.73 13.04
C TRP A 149 0.01 -22.04 13.44
#